data_2b7f8fa0fb873fe15b76abfab4f8ef55
#
_entry.id   2b7f8fa0fb873fe15b76abfab4f8ef55
#
_cell.length_a   1.000
_cell.length_b   1.000
_cell.length_c   1.000
_cell.angle_alpha   90.00
_cell.angle_beta   90.00
_cell.angle_gamma   90.00
#
_symmetry.space_group_name_H-M   'P 1'
#
loop_
_entity.id
_entity.type
_entity.pdbx_description
1 polymer ?
#
loop_
_entity_poly.entity_id
_entity_poly.type
_entity_poly.pdbx_seq_one_letter_code
_entity_poly.pdbx_strand_id
1 'polypeptide(L)'
;MLALTCQRAQLADGMDILELGCGWGSLTLWMAENYPHSRITAVSNSRPQREFIMARAAARGFSHVNVITCDINVFDTDQRFDRIVSVEMLEHMRNYRRLLSRIASWMRPDAKLFVHIFTHRSIAYLFETHGADNWMGRYFFTGGVMPSDHLLLFFQEHLHIENMWTVSGVHYQRTANAWLANCDAHRTDILPIMAATYGTRDAARWLQRWRMFFMACAELWGFRRGSEWRVCHYLFSRRVPV
;
A
#
# COMPACT_ATOMS: atom_id res chain seq x y z
N MET A 1 -5.18 1.88 -12.27
CA MET A 1 -4.06 1.69 -11.34
C MET A 1 -3.61 0.23 -11.35
N LEU A 2 -4.44 -0.77 -11.08
CA LEU A 2 -4.06 -2.20 -10.97
C LEU A 2 -3.32 -2.73 -12.21
N ALA A 3 -3.84 -2.54 -13.41
CA ALA A 3 -3.17 -2.94 -14.66
C ALA A 3 -1.78 -2.29 -14.83
N LEU A 4 -1.65 -0.99 -14.52
CA LEU A 4 -0.37 -0.30 -14.58
C LEU A 4 0.63 -0.83 -13.54
N THR A 5 0.17 -1.18 -12.34
CA THR A 5 0.98 -1.85 -11.30
C THR A 5 1.55 -3.16 -11.84
N CYS A 6 0.71 -4.03 -12.39
CA CYS A 6 1.13 -5.33 -12.91
C CYS A 6 2.06 -5.19 -14.12
N GLN A 7 1.79 -4.24 -15.02
CA GLN A 7 2.66 -3.92 -16.15
C GLN A 7 4.05 -3.47 -15.70
N ARG A 8 4.12 -2.51 -14.74
CA ARG A 8 5.40 -2.00 -14.22
C ARG A 8 6.13 -3.01 -13.35
N ALA A 9 5.41 -3.87 -12.65
CA ALA A 9 5.96 -5.02 -11.93
C ALA A 9 6.42 -6.15 -12.86
N GLN A 10 6.14 -6.06 -14.17
CA GLN A 10 6.45 -7.09 -15.15
C GLN A 10 5.84 -8.45 -14.79
N LEU A 11 4.57 -8.45 -14.34
CA LEU A 11 3.85 -9.69 -14.04
C LEU A 11 3.52 -10.43 -15.34
N ALA A 12 3.65 -11.75 -15.28
CA ALA A 12 3.21 -12.67 -16.31
C ALA A 12 2.47 -13.84 -15.67
N ASP A 13 1.63 -14.51 -16.43
CA ASP A 13 0.92 -15.69 -15.93
C ASP A 13 1.88 -16.86 -15.68
N GLY A 14 1.56 -17.70 -14.69
CA GLY A 14 2.39 -18.82 -14.26
C GLY A 14 3.47 -18.49 -13.22
N MET A 15 3.54 -17.25 -12.74
CA MET A 15 4.51 -16.80 -11.74
C MET A 15 4.09 -17.13 -10.31
N ASP A 16 5.06 -17.28 -9.41
CA ASP A 16 4.90 -17.19 -7.98
C ASP A 16 4.98 -15.71 -7.56
N ILE A 17 3.89 -15.17 -7.05
CA ILE A 17 3.76 -13.75 -6.71
C ILE A 17 3.54 -13.59 -5.21
N LEU A 18 4.31 -12.69 -4.58
CA LEU A 18 4.11 -12.26 -3.19
C LEU A 18 3.60 -10.83 -3.17
N GLU A 19 2.47 -10.59 -2.53
CA GLU A 19 1.94 -9.25 -2.27
C GLU A 19 2.13 -8.88 -0.80
N LEU A 20 2.86 -7.80 -0.54
CA LEU A 20 3.13 -7.28 0.81
C LEU A 20 2.20 -6.12 1.11
N GLY A 21 1.26 -6.33 2.05
CA GLY A 21 0.27 -5.34 2.42
C GLY A 21 -0.94 -5.35 1.46
N CYS A 22 -1.67 -6.45 1.41
CA CYS A 22 -2.75 -6.64 0.43
C CYS A 22 -4.04 -5.83 0.71
N GLY A 23 -4.17 -5.17 1.87
CA GLY A 23 -5.36 -4.42 2.24
C GLY A 23 -6.63 -5.26 2.10
N TRP A 24 -7.65 -4.73 1.44
CA TRP A 24 -8.90 -5.44 1.14
C TRP A 24 -8.85 -6.27 -0.16
N GLY A 25 -7.65 -6.51 -0.71
CA GLY A 25 -7.42 -7.46 -1.79
C GLY A 25 -7.72 -6.95 -3.20
N SER A 26 -7.76 -5.64 -3.42
CA SER A 26 -8.02 -5.08 -4.75
C SER A 26 -7.01 -5.57 -5.79
N LEU A 27 -5.71 -5.55 -5.46
CA LEU A 27 -4.67 -6.04 -6.34
C LEU A 27 -4.63 -7.58 -6.34
N THR A 28 -4.73 -8.23 -5.17
CA THR A 28 -4.77 -9.69 -5.03
C THR A 28 -5.81 -10.33 -5.95
N LEU A 29 -7.07 -9.86 -5.86
CA LEU A 29 -8.18 -10.42 -6.63
C LEU A 29 -8.07 -10.07 -8.13
N TRP A 30 -7.53 -8.90 -8.45
CA TRP A 30 -7.26 -8.51 -9.84
C TRP A 30 -6.17 -9.40 -10.46
N MET A 31 -5.08 -9.65 -9.73
CA MET A 31 -4.04 -10.57 -10.18
C MET A 31 -4.58 -11.99 -10.37
N ALA A 32 -5.41 -12.47 -9.45
CA ALA A 32 -6.01 -13.81 -9.55
C ALA A 32 -6.89 -13.98 -10.80
N GLU A 33 -7.61 -12.93 -11.18
CA GLU A 33 -8.46 -12.93 -12.37
C GLU A 33 -7.66 -12.89 -13.67
N ASN A 34 -6.56 -12.11 -13.70
CA ASN A 34 -5.80 -11.85 -14.92
C ASN A 34 -4.59 -12.78 -15.12
N TYR A 35 -4.17 -13.51 -14.08
CA TYR A 35 -3.05 -14.46 -14.09
C TYR A 35 -3.49 -15.81 -13.47
N PRO A 36 -4.37 -16.56 -14.14
CA PRO A 36 -5.05 -17.72 -13.55
C PRO A 36 -4.13 -18.92 -13.26
N HIS A 37 -2.95 -18.98 -13.88
CA HIS A 37 -1.96 -20.03 -13.64
C HIS A 37 -0.87 -19.63 -12.63
N SER A 38 -0.90 -18.37 -12.15
CA SER A 38 0.03 -17.89 -11.13
C SER A 38 -0.38 -18.35 -9.73
N ARG A 39 0.57 -18.47 -8.82
CA ARG A 39 0.33 -18.68 -7.39
C ARG A 39 0.52 -17.37 -6.65
N ILE A 40 -0.53 -16.89 -5.99
CA ILE A 40 -0.53 -15.60 -5.31
C ILE A 40 -0.54 -15.83 -3.81
N THR A 41 0.54 -15.41 -3.15
CA THR A 41 0.62 -15.29 -1.69
C THR A 41 0.49 -13.82 -1.31
N ALA A 42 -0.48 -13.49 -0.50
CA ALA A 42 -0.71 -12.12 -0.03
C ALA A 42 -0.58 -12.04 1.50
N VAL A 43 0.04 -10.98 2.00
CA VAL A 43 0.27 -10.79 3.43
C VAL A 43 -0.47 -9.55 3.92
N SER A 44 -1.23 -9.69 5.00
CA SER A 44 -1.88 -8.60 5.73
C SER A 44 -1.76 -8.82 7.23
N ASN A 45 -1.65 -7.76 8.01
CA ASN A 45 -1.72 -7.81 9.47
C ASN A 45 -3.17 -7.88 10.00
N SER A 46 -4.17 -7.90 9.13
CA SER A 46 -5.59 -7.83 9.47
C SER A 46 -6.32 -9.13 9.15
N ARG A 47 -6.81 -9.81 10.19
CA ARG A 47 -7.64 -11.01 10.03
C ARG A 47 -8.95 -10.75 9.27
N PRO A 48 -9.72 -9.68 9.54
CA PRO A 48 -10.90 -9.36 8.74
C PRO A 48 -10.62 -9.16 7.25
N GLN A 49 -9.48 -8.54 6.90
CA GLN A 49 -9.08 -8.38 5.49
C GLN A 49 -8.82 -9.75 4.83
N ARG A 50 -8.09 -10.64 5.52
CA ARG A 50 -7.88 -12.01 5.04
C ARG A 50 -9.20 -12.73 4.81
N GLU A 51 -10.11 -12.73 5.78
CA GLU A 51 -11.40 -13.40 5.70
C GLU A 51 -12.22 -12.88 4.51
N PHE A 52 -12.25 -11.56 4.31
CA PHE A 52 -12.92 -10.93 3.18
C PHE A 52 -12.33 -11.37 1.84
N ILE A 53 -11.00 -11.32 1.69
CA ILE A 53 -10.32 -11.69 0.43
C ILE A 53 -10.57 -13.16 0.11
N MET A 54 -10.41 -14.05 1.09
CA MET A 54 -10.61 -15.48 0.90
C MET A 54 -12.05 -15.82 0.52
N ALA A 55 -13.03 -15.18 1.14
CA ALA A 55 -14.45 -15.34 0.77
C ALA A 55 -14.71 -14.88 -0.68
N ARG A 56 -14.14 -13.75 -1.10
CA ARG A 56 -14.26 -13.25 -2.48
C ARG A 56 -13.53 -14.13 -3.49
N ALA A 57 -12.35 -14.65 -3.15
CA ALA A 57 -11.61 -15.59 -3.99
C ALA A 57 -12.40 -16.90 -4.17
N ALA A 58 -12.93 -17.47 -3.09
CA ALA A 58 -13.76 -18.68 -3.14
C ALA A 58 -15.00 -18.48 -4.00
N ALA A 59 -15.74 -17.37 -3.83
CA ALA A 59 -16.92 -17.04 -4.61
C ALA A 59 -16.64 -16.90 -6.12
N ARG A 60 -15.40 -16.62 -6.52
CA ARG A 60 -14.94 -16.50 -7.92
C ARG A 60 -14.21 -17.75 -8.41
N GLY A 61 -14.07 -18.80 -7.59
CA GLY A 61 -13.33 -20.02 -7.94
C GLY A 61 -11.80 -19.86 -7.99
N PHE A 62 -11.23 -18.84 -7.37
CA PHE A 62 -9.78 -18.61 -7.35
C PHE A 62 -9.11 -19.47 -6.27
N SER A 63 -8.70 -20.70 -6.62
CA SER A 63 -8.02 -21.64 -5.72
C SER A 63 -6.53 -21.39 -5.54
N HIS A 64 -5.94 -20.52 -6.36
CA HIS A 64 -4.52 -20.19 -6.43
C HIS A 64 -4.12 -18.95 -5.59
N VAL A 65 -5.04 -18.47 -4.75
CA VAL A 65 -4.82 -17.36 -3.83
C VAL A 65 -4.68 -17.88 -2.40
N ASN A 66 -3.60 -17.49 -1.73
CA ASN A 66 -3.36 -17.72 -0.31
C ASN A 66 -3.12 -16.41 0.41
N VAL A 67 -3.91 -16.12 1.46
CA VAL A 67 -3.72 -14.91 2.28
C VAL A 67 -3.24 -15.28 3.67
N ILE A 68 -2.10 -14.72 4.08
CA ILE A 68 -1.46 -14.94 5.38
C ILE A 68 -1.70 -13.72 6.25
N THR A 69 -2.22 -13.96 7.48
CA THR A 69 -2.29 -12.89 8.49
C THR A 69 -0.99 -12.86 9.28
N CYS A 70 -0.17 -11.85 9.05
CA CYS A 70 1.12 -11.70 9.72
C CYS A 70 1.57 -10.23 9.67
N ASP A 71 2.23 -9.78 10.75
CA ASP A 71 2.96 -8.51 10.72
C ASP A 71 4.21 -8.67 9.86
N ILE A 72 4.42 -7.75 8.91
CA ILE A 72 5.58 -7.77 8.02
C ILE A 72 6.91 -7.71 8.77
N ASN A 73 6.94 -7.15 9.97
CA ASN A 73 8.15 -7.11 10.80
C ASN A 73 8.65 -8.49 11.23
N VAL A 74 7.75 -9.47 11.30
CA VAL A 74 8.05 -10.85 11.73
C VAL A 74 7.76 -11.88 10.64
N PHE A 75 7.09 -11.50 9.54
CA PHE A 75 6.81 -12.40 8.43
C PHE A 75 8.10 -12.96 7.85
N ASP A 76 8.17 -14.27 7.69
CA ASP A 76 9.25 -14.97 7.01
C ASP A 76 8.73 -16.17 6.24
N THR A 77 9.49 -16.65 5.25
CA THR A 77 9.09 -17.79 4.41
C THR A 77 10.28 -18.42 3.70
N ASP A 78 10.23 -19.75 3.56
CA ASP A 78 11.17 -20.49 2.73
C ASP A 78 10.80 -20.51 1.25
N GLN A 79 9.59 -20.02 0.91
CA GLN A 79 9.17 -19.88 -0.48
C GLN A 79 10.00 -18.83 -1.21
N ARG A 80 10.12 -19.00 -2.52
CA ARG A 80 10.82 -18.06 -3.42
C ARG A 80 9.88 -17.62 -4.52
N PHE A 81 9.90 -16.32 -4.78
CA PHE A 81 8.94 -15.66 -5.66
C PHE A 81 9.63 -15.09 -6.90
N ASP A 82 8.90 -15.09 -8.02
CA ASP A 82 9.30 -14.46 -9.27
C ASP A 82 9.05 -12.97 -9.24
N ARG A 83 7.97 -12.56 -8.55
CA ARG A 83 7.60 -11.16 -8.38
C ARG A 83 7.13 -10.90 -6.95
N ILE A 84 7.57 -9.78 -6.42
CA ILE A 84 7.07 -9.25 -5.15
C ILE A 84 6.48 -7.88 -5.45
N VAL A 85 5.27 -7.62 -4.97
CA VAL A 85 4.57 -6.35 -5.17
C VAL A 85 4.16 -5.78 -3.83
N SER A 86 4.26 -4.45 -3.70
CA SER A 86 3.79 -3.74 -2.52
C SER A 86 3.17 -2.41 -2.93
N VAL A 87 1.95 -2.16 -2.47
CA VAL A 87 1.18 -0.95 -2.76
C VAL A 87 0.74 -0.33 -1.46
N GLU A 88 1.17 0.92 -1.18
CA GLU A 88 0.77 1.70 0.01
C GLU A 88 1.01 0.93 1.33
N MET A 89 2.22 0.36 1.49
CA MET A 89 2.58 -0.35 2.72
C MET A 89 3.93 0.13 3.27
N LEU A 90 4.91 0.41 2.39
CA LEU A 90 6.27 0.75 2.82
C LEU A 90 6.32 2.07 3.63
N GLU A 91 5.38 2.98 3.47
CA GLU A 91 5.25 4.21 4.26
C GLU A 91 4.95 3.95 5.75
N HIS A 92 4.48 2.77 6.08
CA HIS A 92 4.29 2.32 7.46
C HIS A 92 5.55 1.69 8.06
N MET A 93 6.62 1.56 7.27
CA MET A 93 7.90 0.97 7.67
C MET A 93 8.95 2.05 7.87
N ARG A 94 9.89 1.80 8.79
CA ARG A 94 11.01 2.72 9.05
C ARG A 94 12.37 2.07 8.80
N ASN A 95 12.49 0.76 8.97
CA ASN A 95 13.74 0.02 8.79
C ASN A 95 13.83 -0.59 7.38
N TYR A 96 14.00 0.27 6.38
CA TYR A 96 14.06 -0.16 4.97
C TYR A 96 15.23 -1.11 4.71
N ARG A 97 16.41 -0.89 5.33
CA ARG A 97 17.57 -1.78 5.16
C ARG A 97 17.23 -3.22 5.53
N ARG A 98 16.65 -3.44 6.70
CA ARG A 98 16.23 -4.77 7.15
C ARG A 98 15.10 -5.35 6.30
N LEU A 99 14.11 -4.53 5.95
CA LEU A 99 12.97 -4.97 5.13
C LEU A 99 13.44 -5.41 3.74
N LEU A 100 14.23 -4.61 3.05
CA LEU A 100 14.71 -4.91 1.70
C LEU A 100 15.69 -6.10 1.68
N SER A 101 16.50 -6.29 2.75
CA SER A 101 17.32 -7.49 2.93
C SER A 101 16.46 -8.75 3.00
N ARG A 102 15.39 -8.74 3.79
CA ARG A 102 14.47 -9.88 3.90
C ARG A 102 13.72 -10.12 2.60
N ILE A 103 13.23 -9.08 1.95
CA ILE A 103 12.59 -9.20 0.65
C ILE A 103 13.53 -9.85 -0.36
N ALA A 104 14.80 -9.43 -0.39
CA ALA A 104 15.80 -10.03 -1.28
C ALA A 104 16.02 -11.53 -1.01
N SER A 105 15.89 -11.98 0.24
CA SER A 105 16.01 -13.41 0.58
C SER A 105 14.84 -14.24 0.07
N TRP A 106 13.65 -13.65 -0.14
CA TRP A 106 12.48 -14.34 -0.71
C TRP A 106 12.43 -14.32 -2.24
N MET A 107 13.33 -13.57 -2.89
CA MET A 107 13.39 -13.43 -4.34
C MET A 107 14.18 -14.58 -4.99
N ARG A 108 13.69 -15.07 -6.14
CA ARG A 108 14.49 -15.86 -7.08
C ARG A 108 15.59 -15.02 -7.72
N PRO A 109 16.60 -15.61 -8.38
CA PRO A 109 17.69 -14.83 -9.01
C PRO A 109 17.21 -13.70 -9.93
N ASP A 110 16.23 -13.96 -10.81
CA ASP A 110 15.70 -13.01 -11.80
C ASP A 110 14.41 -12.31 -11.33
N ALA A 111 14.09 -12.42 -10.06
CA ALA A 111 12.88 -11.83 -9.50
C ALA A 111 12.96 -10.30 -9.44
N LYS A 112 11.78 -9.68 -9.44
CA LYS A 112 11.64 -8.23 -9.27
C LYS A 112 10.77 -7.91 -8.06
N LEU A 113 11.13 -6.81 -7.39
CA LEU A 113 10.26 -6.14 -6.41
C LEU A 113 9.70 -4.88 -7.04
N PHE A 114 8.38 -4.75 -7.06
CA PHE A 114 7.70 -3.51 -7.39
C PHE A 114 7.15 -2.84 -6.14
N VAL A 115 7.41 -1.56 -6.00
CA VAL A 115 6.90 -0.73 -4.90
C VAL A 115 6.11 0.45 -5.45
N HIS A 116 4.87 0.61 -5.01
CA HIS A 116 4.06 1.81 -5.17
C HIS A 116 3.94 2.46 -3.80
N ILE A 117 4.40 3.68 -3.66
CA ILE A 117 4.41 4.41 -2.39
C ILE A 117 4.20 5.90 -2.66
N PHE A 118 3.43 6.56 -1.80
CA PHE A 118 3.36 8.00 -1.87
C PHE A 118 4.67 8.65 -1.39
N THR A 119 4.96 9.84 -1.91
CA THR A 119 6.21 10.54 -1.62
C THR A 119 6.02 12.05 -1.62
N HIS A 120 6.90 12.74 -0.91
CA HIS A 120 7.18 14.15 -1.16
C HIS A 120 8.37 14.27 -2.12
N ARG A 121 8.34 15.26 -2.99
CA ARG A 121 9.33 15.47 -4.05
C ARG A 121 10.79 15.46 -3.57
N SER A 122 11.11 16.04 -2.40
CA SER A 122 12.50 16.27 -1.98
C SER A 122 12.79 15.96 -0.52
N ILE A 123 11.80 16.02 0.39
CA ILE A 123 12.01 15.82 1.82
C ILE A 123 11.33 14.56 2.33
N ALA A 124 11.94 13.92 3.31
CA ALA A 124 11.31 12.86 4.09
C ALA A 124 11.05 13.36 5.51
N TYR A 125 9.88 13.03 6.07
CA TYR A 125 9.53 13.39 7.44
C TYR A 125 8.63 12.33 8.10
N LEU A 126 8.69 12.28 9.43
CA LEU A 126 7.85 11.38 10.21
C LEU A 126 6.49 12.02 10.47
N PHE A 127 5.45 11.19 10.53
CA PHE A 127 4.16 11.63 11.05
C PHE A 127 4.21 11.58 12.59
N GLU A 128 4.45 12.75 13.19
CA GLU A 128 4.51 12.90 14.64
C GLU A 128 3.11 12.81 15.26
N THR A 129 3.05 12.30 16.49
CA THR A 129 1.79 12.16 17.24
C THR A 129 1.64 13.17 18.38
N HIS A 130 2.73 13.86 18.74
CA HIS A 130 2.78 14.85 19.80
C HIS A 130 2.55 16.27 19.27
N GLY A 131 1.88 17.12 20.08
CA GLY A 131 1.55 18.49 19.71
C GLY A 131 0.17 18.63 19.04
N ALA A 132 -0.39 19.85 19.11
CA ALA A 132 -1.73 20.15 18.60
C ALA A 132 -1.82 20.04 17.07
N ASP A 133 -0.72 20.38 16.39
CA ASP A 133 -0.65 20.47 14.92
C ASP A 133 -0.49 19.11 14.23
N ASN A 134 -0.17 18.06 14.98
CA ASN A 134 0.06 16.72 14.46
C ASN A 134 -1.22 15.88 14.36
N TRP A 135 -2.28 16.47 13.84
CA TRP A 135 -3.60 15.85 13.74
C TRP A 135 -3.60 14.58 12.88
N MET A 136 -2.92 14.62 11.72
CA MET A 136 -2.85 13.49 10.79
C MET A 136 -2.17 12.26 11.44
N GLY A 137 -1.01 12.44 12.05
CA GLY A 137 -0.28 11.36 12.72
C GLY A 137 -1.06 10.80 13.90
N ARG A 138 -1.78 11.66 14.64
CA ARG A 138 -2.53 11.24 15.83
C ARG A 138 -3.73 10.37 15.53
N TYR A 139 -4.48 10.65 14.45
CA TYR A 139 -5.77 10.04 14.20
C TYR A 139 -5.79 9.06 13.03
N PHE A 140 -4.87 9.17 12.07
CA PHE A 140 -4.93 8.41 10.82
C PHE A 140 -3.62 7.74 10.43
N PHE A 141 -2.46 8.34 10.73
CA PHE A 141 -1.18 7.89 10.20
C PHE A 141 -0.10 7.72 11.28
N THR A 142 -0.49 7.10 12.41
CA THR A 142 0.40 6.89 13.56
C THR A 142 1.60 6.03 13.19
N GLY A 143 2.80 6.57 13.41
CA GLY A 143 4.06 5.85 13.20
C GLY A 143 4.52 5.75 11.74
N GLY A 144 3.78 6.33 10.79
CA GLY A 144 4.15 6.37 9.39
C GLY A 144 5.24 7.39 9.07
N VAL A 145 5.66 7.37 7.83
CA VAL A 145 6.64 8.30 7.26
C VAL A 145 6.11 8.83 5.92
N MET A 146 6.33 10.11 5.65
CA MET A 146 6.29 10.65 4.30
C MET A 146 7.69 10.48 3.72
N PRO A 147 7.94 9.53 2.82
CA PRO A 147 9.24 9.38 2.19
C PRO A 147 9.46 10.48 1.15
N SER A 148 10.72 10.81 0.89
CA SER A 148 11.06 11.55 -0.32
C SER A 148 11.14 10.60 -1.51
N ASP A 149 11.05 11.13 -2.73
CA ASP A 149 11.27 10.37 -3.97
C ASP A 149 12.61 9.61 -3.97
N HIS A 150 13.60 10.15 -3.28
CA HIS A 150 14.95 9.61 -3.29
C HIS A 150 15.26 8.71 -2.08
N LEU A 151 14.33 8.57 -1.13
CA LEU A 151 14.61 7.85 0.11
C LEU A 151 15.07 6.40 -0.14
N LEU A 152 14.41 5.68 -1.03
CA LEU A 152 14.74 4.28 -1.30
C LEU A 152 16.07 4.10 -2.06
N LEU A 153 16.60 5.16 -2.69
CA LEU A 153 17.93 5.12 -3.33
C LEU A 153 19.08 4.88 -2.33
N PHE A 154 18.87 5.19 -1.05
CA PHE A 154 19.87 4.99 0.01
C PHE A 154 19.88 3.56 0.57
N PHE A 155 19.04 2.65 0.08
CA PHE A 155 18.89 1.30 0.60
C PHE A 155 19.05 0.25 -0.51
N GLN A 156 20.18 0.29 -1.21
CA GLN A 156 20.46 -0.58 -2.35
C GLN A 156 21.53 -1.65 -2.07
N GLU A 157 21.73 -2.06 -0.83
CA GLU A 157 22.73 -3.06 -0.46
C GLU A 157 22.39 -4.46 -1.01
N HIS A 158 21.11 -4.83 -0.99
CA HIS A 158 20.61 -6.16 -1.39
C HIS A 158 19.83 -6.16 -2.71
N LEU A 159 19.24 -5.03 -3.01
CA LEU A 159 18.45 -4.79 -4.22
C LEU A 159 18.98 -3.54 -4.90
N HIS A 160 18.82 -3.42 -6.22
CA HIS A 160 19.11 -2.17 -6.93
C HIS A 160 17.87 -1.73 -7.72
N ILE A 161 17.67 -0.42 -7.82
CA ILE A 161 16.56 0.19 -8.54
C ILE A 161 16.89 0.17 -10.04
N GLU A 162 16.08 -0.54 -10.83
CA GLU A 162 16.18 -0.54 -12.29
C GLU A 162 15.38 0.59 -12.91
N ASN A 163 14.22 0.86 -12.36
CA ASN A 163 13.32 1.88 -12.87
C ASN A 163 12.62 2.63 -11.74
N MET A 164 12.36 3.89 -11.99
CA MET A 164 11.59 4.76 -11.11
C MET A 164 10.64 5.60 -11.96
N TRP A 165 9.38 5.67 -11.56
CA TRP A 165 8.35 6.50 -12.22
C TRP A 165 7.65 7.36 -11.20
N THR A 166 7.39 8.60 -11.57
CA THR A 166 6.54 9.49 -10.77
C THR A 166 5.13 9.54 -11.36
N VAL A 167 4.14 9.57 -10.48
CA VAL A 167 2.73 9.71 -10.81
C VAL A 167 2.20 10.94 -10.09
N SER A 168 1.57 11.85 -10.82
CA SER A 168 1.07 13.12 -10.28
C SER A 168 0.12 12.90 -9.10
N GLY A 169 0.27 13.70 -8.05
CA GLY A 169 -0.63 13.74 -6.90
C GLY A 169 -2.08 14.10 -7.24
N VAL A 170 -2.33 14.73 -8.41
CA VAL A 170 -3.70 15.02 -8.88
C VAL A 170 -4.58 13.76 -8.94
N HIS A 171 -3.99 12.58 -9.16
CA HIS A 171 -4.76 11.32 -9.12
C HIS A 171 -5.30 11.04 -7.71
N TYR A 172 -4.48 11.24 -6.66
CA TYR A 172 -4.94 11.14 -5.28
C TYR A 172 -5.91 12.26 -4.89
N GLN A 173 -5.67 13.50 -5.34
CA GLN A 173 -6.63 14.59 -5.15
C GLN A 173 -8.02 14.20 -5.66
N ARG A 174 -8.10 13.68 -6.89
CA ARG A 174 -9.37 13.24 -7.48
C ARG A 174 -10.01 12.09 -6.69
N THR A 175 -9.20 11.12 -6.27
CA THR A 175 -9.66 9.99 -5.46
C THR A 175 -10.18 10.46 -4.10
N ALA A 176 -9.44 11.33 -3.41
CA ALA A 176 -9.85 11.87 -2.10
C ALA A 176 -11.15 12.68 -2.21
N ASN A 177 -11.31 13.49 -3.25
CA ASN A 177 -12.56 14.20 -3.53
C ASN A 177 -13.74 13.24 -3.82
N ALA A 178 -13.49 12.14 -4.55
CA ALA A 178 -14.52 11.12 -4.79
C ALA A 178 -14.92 10.40 -3.49
N TRP A 179 -13.98 10.09 -2.62
CA TRP A 179 -14.25 9.53 -1.29
C TRP A 179 -15.03 10.50 -0.41
N LEU A 180 -14.69 11.80 -0.43
CA LEU A 180 -15.44 12.82 0.29
C LEU A 180 -16.88 12.91 -0.20
N ALA A 181 -17.08 12.97 -1.51
CA ALA A 181 -18.42 13.01 -2.12
C ALA A 181 -19.25 11.77 -1.75
N ASN A 182 -18.63 10.56 -1.81
CA ASN A 182 -19.28 9.32 -1.38
C ASN A 182 -19.62 9.34 0.12
N CYS A 183 -18.71 9.83 0.95
CA CYS A 183 -18.93 9.95 2.38
C CYS A 183 -20.12 10.87 2.69
N ASP A 184 -20.23 11.97 1.97
CA ASP A 184 -21.34 12.92 2.14
C ASP A 184 -22.68 12.37 1.63
N ALA A 185 -22.67 11.67 0.49
CA ALA A 185 -23.86 11.05 -0.09
C ALA A 185 -24.43 9.91 0.77
N HIS A 186 -23.57 9.17 1.47
CA HIS A 186 -23.96 8.00 2.28
C HIS A 186 -23.85 8.25 3.78
N ARG A 187 -23.99 9.51 4.19
CA ARG A 187 -23.87 9.92 5.60
C ARG A 187 -24.74 9.11 6.56
N THR A 188 -25.98 8.81 6.16
CA THR A 188 -26.93 8.05 6.96
C THR A 188 -26.51 6.61 7.18
N ASP A 189 -25.87 5.99 6.18
CA ASP A 189 -25.40 4.61 6.23
C ASP A 189 -24.07 4.48 7.00
N ILE A 190 -23.25 5.53 6.94
CA ILE A 190 -21.94 5.56 7.59
C ILE A 190 -22.05 5.84 9.10
N LEU A 191 -23.01 6.67 9.55
CA LEU A 191 -23.16 7.00 10.97
C LEU A 191 -23.30 5.79 11.89
N PRO A 192 -24.11 4.76 11.59
CA PRO A 192 -24.17 3.53 12.38
C PRO A 192 -22.82 2.79 12.44
N ILE A 193 -22.06 2.77 11.34
CA ILE A 193 -20.73 2.17 11.29
C ILE A 193 -19.76 2.93 12.21
N MET A 194 -19.79 4.26 12.18
CA MET A 194 -19.00 5.09 13.10
C MET A 194 -19.38 4.86 14.55
N ALA A 195 -20.69 4.70 14.84
CA ALA A 195 -21.17 4.41 16.19
C ALA A 195 -20.68 3.04 16.70
N ALA A 196 -20.71 2.02 15.84
CA ALA A 196 -20.22 0.68 16.17
C ALA A 196 -18.70 0.66 16.41
N THR A 197 -17.93 1.50 15.66
CA THR A 197 -16.46 1.52 15.70
C THR A 197 -15.92 2.40 16.83
N TYR A 198 -16.49 3.59 17.02
CA TYR A 198 -15.95 4.64 17.90
C TYR A 198 -16.86 5.00 19.07
N GLY A 199 -18.02 4.33 19.19
CA GLY A 199 -19.05 4.65 20.17
C GLY A 199 -20.06 5.70 19.69
N THR A 200 -21.31 5.55 20.12
CA THR A 200 -22.43 6.41 19.69
C THR A 200 -22.19 7.90 19.96
N ARG A 201 -21.58 8.20 21.11
CA ARG A 201 -21.27 9.59 21.51
C ARG A 201 -20.32 10.29 20.54
N ASP A 202 -19.37 9.57 19.96
CA ASP A 202 -18.30 10.13 19.14
C ASP A 202 -18.52 9.92 17.63
N ALA A 203 -19.56 9.21 17.24
CA ALA A 203 -19.85 8.85 15.85
C ALA A 203 -19.83 10.06 14.88
N ALA A 204 -20.58 11.12 15.22
CA ALA A 204 -20.63 12.32 14.39
C ALA A 204 -19.29 13.05 14.30
N ARG A 205 -18.52 13.06 15.40
CA ARG A 205 -17.17 13.64 15.45
C ARG A 205 -16.21 12.84 14.56
N TRP A 206 -16.27 11.50 14.57
CA TRP A 206 -15.43 10.66 13.74
C TRP A 206 -15.80 10.74 12.27
N LEU A 207 -17.07 10.84 11.94
CA LEU A 207 -17.50 11.11 10.57
C LEU A 207 -16.91 12.43 10.07
N GLN A 208 -16.96 13.49 10.88
CA GLN A 208 -16.35 14.77 10.52
C GLN A 208 -14.83 14.67 10.40
N ARG A 209 -14.14 13.87 11.25
CA ARG A 209 -12.71 13.61 11.12
C ARG A 209 -12.36 12.93 9.80
N TRP A 210 -13.13 11.94 9.38
CA TRP A 210 -12.96 11.28 8.09
C TRP A 210 -13.14 12.25 6.91
N ARG A 211 -14.15 13.10 6.98
CA ARG A 211 -14.33 14.16 5.97
C ARG A 211 -13.13 15.10 5.89
N MET A 212 -12.64 15.55 7.06
CA MET A 212 -11.44 16.40 7.15
C MET A 212 -10.20 15.70 6.62
N PHE A 213 -10.07 14.40 6.87
CA PHE A 213 -8.99 13.57 6.32
C PHE A 213 -9.01 13.57 4.79
N PHE A 214 -10.16 13.33 4.17
CA PHE A 214 -10.28 13.36 2.71
C PHE A 214 -10.01 14.75 2.14
N MET A 215 -10.49 15.82 2.76
CA MET A 215 -10.19 17.19 2.37
C MET A 215 -8.69 17.50 2.47
N ALA A 216 -8.06 17.18 3.60
CA ALA A 216 -6.63 17.38 3.80
C ALA A 216 -5.79 16.61 2.77
N CYS A 217 -6.18 15.36 2.48
CA CYS A 217 -5.54 14.59 1.41
C CYS A 217 -5.72 15.25 0.03
N ALA A 218 -6.93 15.73 -0.29
CA ALA A 218 -7.18 16.38 -1.58
C ALA A 218 -6.34 17.65 -1.74
N GLU A 219 -6.25 18.49 -0.72
CA GLU A 219 -5.42 19.70 -0.74
C GLU A 219 -3.92 19.37 -0.85
N LEU A 220 -3.45 18.44 -0.03
CA LEU A 220 -2.05 18.02 -0.03
C LEU A 220 -1.62 17.52 -1.42
N TRP A 221 -2.36 16.54 -1.95
CA TRP A 221 -2.03 15.91 -3.22
C TRP A 221 -2.29 16.80 -4.43
N GLY A 222 -3.18 17.79 -4.30
CA GLY A 222 -3.44 18.80 -5.34
C GLY A 222 -2.43 19.94 -5.36
N PHE A 223 -1.65 20.10 -4.29
CA PHE A 223 -0.73 21.22 -4.16
C PHE A 223 0.26 21.28 -5.33
N ARG A 224 0.49 22.50 -5.85
CA ARG A 224 1.31 22.74 -7.05
C ARG A 224 0.96 21.80 -8.21
N ARG A 225 -0.33 21.56 -8.43
CA ARG A 225 -0.85 20.66 -9.49
C ARG A 225 -0.31 19.23 -9.37
N GLY A 226 -0.16 18.74 -8.14
CA GLY A 226 0.31 17.38 -7.83
C GLY A 226 1.78 17.12 -8.10
N SER A 227 2.61 18.15 -8.14
CA SER A 227 4.05 18.02 -8.38
C SER A 227 4.89 17.99 -7.11
N GLU A 228 4.33 18.35 -5.96
CA GLU A 228 5.05 18.38 -4.68
C GLU A 228 4.88 17.07 -3.90
N TRP A 229 3.64 16.69 -3.58
CA TRP A 229 3.29 15.37 -3.05
C TRP A 229 2.74 14.53 -4.18
N ARG A 230 3.32 13.35 -4.37
CA ARG A 230 3.05 12.49 -5.52
C ARG A 230 3.21 11.02 -5.16
N VAL A 231 3.07 10.14 -6.11
CA VAL A 231 3.34 8.72 -5.94
C VAL A 231 4.58 8.36 -6.74
N CYS A 232 5.45 7.56 -6.15
CA CYS A 232 6.55 6.94 -6.86
C CYS A 232 6.34 5.44 -6.99
N HIS A 233 6.65 4.93 -8.17
CA HIS A 233 6.81 3.52 -8.43
C HIS A 233 8.29 3.22 -8.60
N TYR A 234 8.74 2.14 -7.97
CA TYR A 234 10.10 1.64 -8.10
C TYR A 234 10.05 0.19 -8.54
N LEU A 235 10.92 -0.18 -9.46
CA LEU A 235 11.20 -1.55 -9.82
C LEU A 235 12.62 -1.88 -9.39
N PHE A 236 12.75 -2.88 -8.54
CA PHE A 236 14.03 -3.37 -8.06
C PHE A 236 14.30 -4.75 -8.63
N SER A 237 15.58 -5.04 -8.85
CA SER A 237 16.07 -6.39 -9.01
C SER A 237 17.06 -6.76 -7.90
N ARG A 238 17.29 -8.05 -7.76
CA ARG A 238 18.23 -8.58 -6.78
C ARG A 238 19.66 -8.20 -7.18
N ARG A 239 20.47 -7.74 -6.23
CA ARG A 239 21.92 -7.64 -6.45
C ARG A 239 22.51 -9.05 -6.49
N VAL A 240 23.26 -9.33 -7.53
CA VAL A 240 24.14 -10.50 -7.56
C VAL A 240 25.36 -10.15 -6.70
N PRO A 241 25.71 -10.94 -5.68
CA PRO A 241 26.97 -10.74 -4.96
C PRO A 241 28.13 -10.79 -5.97
N VAL A 242 28.98 -9.76 -5.93
CA VAL A 242 30.23 -9.75 -6.70
C VAL A 242 31.20 -10.72 -6.05
#